data_3e9bf394826420ef39fd46faf1d96632
#
_entry.id   3e9bf394826420ef39fd46faf1d96632
#
_cell.length_a   1.000
_cell.length_b   1.000
_cell.length_c   1.000
_cell.angle_alpha   90.00
_cell.angle_beta   90.00
_cell.angle_gamma   90.00
#
_symmetry.space_group_name_H-M   'P 1'
#
loop_
_entity.id
_entity.type
_entity.pdbx_description
1 polymer ?
#
loop_
_entity_poly.entity_id
_entity_poly.type
_entity_poly.pdbx_seq_one_letter_code
_entity_poly.pdbx_strand_id
1 'polypeptide(L)'
;FLYHLMKEVPALQNDFKFPDFGLRMIKQLPMLFFGGKNSKVFMHYDIDFANILHFHFHGKKQCIIYPPSESKYLYKVPHALISREDIDFTAPDLERFPALKKAKGFVTELNHGETLYMPEGYWHQMTYLTAGFSMSLRATPRTFLNFSKAVYNLVIMRNFDNYMRKWRGQKWIDYKNEKAIENTEKFI
;
A
#
# COMPACT_ATOMS: atom_id res chain seq x y z
N PHE A 1 11.21 -11.90 -0.41
CA PHE A 1 11.85 -12.07 0.89
C PHE A 1 11.12 -13.10 1.74
N LEU A 2 9.84 -12.95 1.98
CA LEU A 2 9.04 -13.83 2.86
C LEU A 2 8.69 -15.19 2.28
N TYR A 3 8.59 -15.32 0.99
CA TYR A 3 8.44 -16.61 0.33
C TYR A 3 9.57 -17.57 0.70
N HIS A 4 10.79 -17.04 0.83
CA HIS A 4 11.92 -17.82 1.28
C HIS A 4 11.82 -18.24 2.74
N LEU A 5 11.39 -17.35 3.63
CA LEU A 5 11.26 -17.67 5.06
C LEU A 5 10.28 -18.82 5.31
N MET A 6 9.10 -18.78 4.70
CA MET A 6 8.10 -19.86 4.82
C MET A 6 8.57 -21.18 4.18
N LYS A 7 9.45 -21.11 3.21
CA LYS A 7 10.09 -22.30 2.61
C LYS A 7 11.20 -22.84 3.50
N GLU A 8 12.00 -21.97 4.09
CA GLU A 8 13.12 -22.35 4.98
C GLU A 8 12.64 -22.81 6.36
N VAL A 9 11.51 -22.26 6.84
CA VAL A 9 10.92 -22.59 8.14
C VAL A 9 9.44 -22.98 7.96
N PRO A 10 9.15 -24.16 7.38
CA PRO A 10 7.76 -24.59 7.10
C PRO A 10 6.89 -24.68 8.38
N ALA A 11 7.51 -24.92 9.54
CA ALA A 11 6.82 -24.97 10.82
C ALA A 11 6.03 -23.69 11.14
N LEU A 12 6.47 -22.53 10.67
CA LEU A 12 5.74 -21.26 10.84
C LEU A 12 4.33 -21.29 10.23
N GLN A 13 4.07 -22.13 9.22
CA GLN A 13 2.74 -22.28 8.64
C GLN A 13 1.78 -23.01 9.57
N ASN A 14 2.27 -23.73 10.58
CA ASN A 14 1.46 -24.44 11.55
C ASN A 14 1.02 -23.53 12.70
N ASP A 15 1.69 -22.38 12.88
CA ASP A 15 1.46 -21.46 13.99
C ASP A 15 0.26 -20.53 13.78
N PHE A 16 -0.33 -20.55 12.58
CA PHE A 16 -1.54 -19.79 12.29
C PHE A 16 -2.46 -20.49 11.32
N LYS A 17 -3.75 -20.16 11.38
CA LYS A 17 -4.76 -20.65 10.43
C LYS A 17 -5.16 -19.53 9.49
N PHE A 18 -5.26 -19.86 8.20
CA PHE A 18 -5.84 -18.94 7.23
C PHE A 18 -7.34 -18.77 7.53
N PRO A 19 -7.80 -17.54 7.75
CA PRO A 19 -9.22 -17.32 8.02
C PRO A 19 -10.06 -17.61 6.78
N ASP A 20 -11.26 -18.19 7.01
CA ASP A 20 -12.27 -18.42 5.98
C ASP A 20 -13.41 -17.39 6.16
N PHE A 21 -13.50 -16.42 5.29
CA PHE A 21 -14.55 -15.39 5.25
C PHE A 21 -14.92 -15.02 3.80
N GLY A 22 -14.89 -16.03 2.92
CA GLY A 22 -15.30 -15.89 1.53
C GLY A 22 -14.27 -15.22 0.63
N LEU A 23 -13.00 -15.09 1.07
CA LEU A 23 -11.90 -14.62 0.26
C LEU A 23 -10.95 -15.76 -0.12
N ARG A 24 -10.52 -15.77 -1.37
CA ARG A 24 -9.54 -16.74 -1.86
C ARG A 24 -8.12 -16.33 -1.42
N MET A 25 -7.66 -16.89 -0.31
CA MET A 25 -6.34 -16.61 0.27
C MET A 25 -5.20 -17.13 -0.60
N ILE A 26 -4.14 -16.31 -0.72
CA ILE A 26 -2.88 -16.68 -1.38
C ILE A 26 -1.96 -17.26 -0.30
N LYS A 27 -2.07 -18.55 -0.06
CA LYS A 27 -1.39 -19.24 1.04
C LYS A 27 0.14 -19.22 0.96
N GLN A 28 0.69 -18.97 -0.23
CA GLN A 28 2.14 -18.89 -0.45
C GLN A 28 2.76 -17.54 -0.14
N LEU A 29 1.94 -16.51 0.16
CA LEU A 29 2.40 -15.14 0.34
C LEU A 29 1.99 -14.49 1.68
N PRO A 30 2.16 -15.14 2.84
CA PRO A 30 2.14 -14.41 4.11
C PRO A 30 3.34 -13.45 4.13
N MET A 31 3.12 -12.21 4.55
CA MET A 31 4.17 -11.18 4.58
C MET A 31 4.38 -10.69 6.01
N LEU A 32 5.62 -10.81 6.53
CA LEU A 32 6.02 -10.27 7.81
C LEU A 32 6.64 -8.88 7.64
N PHE A 33 6.32 -8.00 8.55
CA PHE A 33 6.81 -6.62 8.58
C PHE A 33 7.39 -6.33 9.96
N PHE A 34 8.64 -5.89 9.99
CA PHE A 34 9.32 -5.44 11.18
C PHE A 34 9.64 -3.96 11.04
N GLY A 35 9.39 -3.17 12.06
CA GLY A 35 9.70 -1.75 12.05
C GLY A 35 10.15 -1.23 13.40
N GLY A 36 11.15 -0.36 13.38
CA GLY A 36 11.51 0.46 14.53
C GLY A 36 10.55 1.63 14.71
N LYS A 37 10.60 2.29 15.88
CA LYS A 37 9.82 3.50 16.14
C LYS A 37 10.05 4.55 15.06
N ASN A 38 8.97 5.17 14.60
CA ASN A 38 8.91 6.19 13.53
C ASN A 38 9.24 5.68 12.12
N SER A 39 9.51 4.39 11.92
CA SER A 39 9.60 3.86 10.56
C SER A 39 8.23 3.89 9.89
N LYS A 40 8.19 4.30 8.62
CA LYS A 40 6.96 4.43 7.85
C LYS A 40 7.13 3.90 6.43
N VAL A 41 6.01 3.46 5.84
CA VAL A 41 5.89 3.18 4.41
C VAL A 41 5.13 4.35 3.79
N PHE A 42 5.51 4.77 2.58
CA PHE A 42 4.81 5.83 1.84
C PHE A 42 3.35 5.43 1.56
N MET A 43 2.49 6.44 1.37
CA MET A 43 1.11 6.23 0.94
C MET A 43 1.09 5.52 -0.41
N HIS A 44 0.53 4.31 -0.44
CA HIS A 44 0.49 3.46 -1.63
C HIS A 44 -0.74 2.55 -1.63
N TYR A 45 -0.99 1.91 -2.76
CA TYR A 45 -1.86 0.73 -2.85
C TYR A 45 -1.06 -0.44 -3.42
N ASP A 46 -1.49 -1.66 -3.13
CA ASP A 46 -0.73 -2.84 -3.52
C ASP A 46 -0.85 -3.16 -5.01
N ILE A 47 0.28 -3.57 -5.60
CA ILE A 47 0.43 -3.83 -7.03
C ILE A 47 -0.53 -4.90 -7.55
N ASP A 48 -0.83 -5.88 -6.74
CA ASP A 48 -1.67 -7.03 -7.06
C ASP A 48 -3.15 -6.83 -6.71
N PHE A 49 -3.54 -5.62 -6.27
CA PHE A 49 -4.90 -5.33 -5.82
C PHE A 49 -5.43 -6.35 -4.81
N ALA A 50 -4.56 -6.91 -3.97
CA ALA A 50 -4.97 -7.90 -3.00
C ALA A 50 -5.94 -7.31 -1.96
N ASN A 51 -6.86 -8.17 -1.49
CA ASN A 51 -7.50 -7.95 -0.21
C ASN A 51 -6.52 -8.35 0.89
N ILE A 52 -6.33 -7.50 1.90
CA ILE A 52 -5.28 -7.70 2.90
C ILE A 52 -5.90 -7.82 4.28
N LEU A 53 -5.47 -8.84 5.02
CA LEU A 53 -5.63 -8.93 6.46
C LEU A 53 -4.29 -8.66 7.12
N HIS A 54 -4.19 -7.56 7.82
CA HIS A 54 -2.97 -7.11 8.48
C HIS A 54 -3.08 -7.32 9.98
N PHE A 55 -2.42 -8.35 10.49
CA PHE A 55 -2.35 -8.72 11.90
C PHE A 55 -1.21 -7.99 12.58
N HIS A 56 -1.46 -7.31 13.68
CA HIS A 56 -0.45 -6.62 14.45
C HIS A 56 -0.11 -7.40 15.72
N PHE A 57 1.11 -7.93 15.79
CA PHE A 57 1.52 -8.84 16.87
C PHE A 57 2.25 -8.15 18.01
N HIS A 58 2.93 -7.03 17.74
CA HIS A 58 3.68 -6.33 18.79
C HIS A 58 3.82 -4.84 18.48
N GLY A 59 3.79 -4.03 19.54
CA GLY A 59 3.94 -2.59 19.47
C GLY A 59 2.65 -1.85 19.11
N LYS A 60 2.79 -0.61 18.65
CA LYS A 60 1.72 0.25 18.15
C LYS A 60 2.02 0.75 16.75
N LYS A 61 1.00 0.81 15.92
CA LYS A 61 1.10 1.27 14.53
C LYS A 61 -0.08 2.16 14.18
N GLN A 62 0.18 3.33 13.61
CA GLN A 62 -0.85 4.15 12.99
C GLN A 62 -1.04 3.71 11.55
N CYS A 63 -2.30 3.65 11.13
CA CYS A 63 -2.72 3.33 9.77
C CYS A 63 -3.57 4.46 9.23
N ILE A 64 -3.19 5.04 8.09
CA ILE A 64 -3.97 6.02 7.34
C ILE A 64 -4.43 5.34 6.05
N ILE A 65 -5.74 5.36 5.79
CA ILE A 65 -6.35 4.56 4.73
C ILE A 65 -7.32 5.42 3.94
N TYR A 66 -7.26 5.30 2.59
CA TYR A 66 -8.23 5.94 1.70
C TYR A 66 -8.82 4.93 0.73
N PRO A 67 -10.13 5.00 0.44
CA PRO A 67 -10.73 4.19 -0.61
C PRO A 67 -10.21 4.57 -1.99
N PRO A 68 -10.28 3.66 -2.99
CA PRO A 68 -9.81 3.91 -4.35
C PRO A 68 -10.44 5.12 -5.02
N SER A 69 -11.68 5.51 -4.64
CA SER A 69 -12.38 6.70 -5.14
C SER A 69 -11.65 8.01 -4.86
N GLU A 70 -10.84 8.04 -3.81
CA GLU A 70 -10.09 9.21 -3.37
C GLU A 70 -8.76 9.40 -4.12
N SER A 71 -8.34 8.44 -4.93
CA SER A 71 -7.06 8.47 -5.70
C SER A 71 -6.82 9.80 -6.41
N LYS A 72 -7.88 10.44 -6.89
CA LYS A 72 -7.83 11.72 -7.61
C LYS A 72 -7.38 12.91 -6.76
N TYR A 73 -7.45 12.79 -5.44
CA TYR A 73 -7.05 13.82 -4.48
C TYR A 73 -5.70 13.53 -3.82
N LEU A 74 -5.14 12.33 -4.01
CA LEU A 74 -3.96 11.86 -3.29
C LEU A 74 -2.64 12.11 -4.02
N TYR A 75 -2.60 12.95 -5.05
CA TYR A 75 -1.38 13.25 -5.81
C TYR A 75 -0.66 11.98 -6.29
N LYS A 76 -1.46 11.06 -6.84
CA LYS A 76 -0.94 9.79 -7.36
C LYS A 76 0.10 10.02 -8.45
N VAL A 77 1.27 9.43 -8.29
CA VAL A 77 2.34 9.46 -9.28
C VAL A 77 1.96 8.58 -10.48
N PRO A 78 1.96 9.08 -11.72
CA PRO A 78 1.68 8.29 -12.92
C PRO A 78 2.64 7.11 -13.06
N HIS A 79 2.12 5.99 -13.56
CA HIS A 79 2.89 4.74 -13.71
C HIS A 79 3.57 4.26 -12.42
N ALA A 80 3.00 4.60 -11.28
CA ALA A 80 3.43 4.16 -9.95
C ALA A 80 2.22 3.81 -9.07
N LEU A 81 2.50 3.16 -7.96
CA LEU A 81 1.49 2.72 -6.99
C LEU A 81 1.44 3.63 -5.76
N ILE A 82 2.21 4.70 -5.79
CA ILE A 82 2.43 5.61 -4.67
C ILE A 82 1.84 6.99 -4.94
N SER A 83 1.53 7.69 -3.87
CA SER A 83 1.41 9.14 -3.84
C SER A 83 2.80 9.78 -3.92
N ARG A 84 2.87 11.10 -4.10
CA ARG A 84 4.13 11.83 -4.01
C ARG A 84 4.80 11.57 -2.65
N GLU A 85 6.09 11.29 -2.67
CA GLU A 85 6.87 10.92 -1.47
C GLU A 85 7.13 12.10 -0.53
N ASP A 86 6.99 13.34 -1.03
CA ASP A 86 7.15 14.57 -0.26
C ASP A 86 5.88 15.01 0.49
N ILE A 87 4.81 14.22 0.44
CA ILE A 87 3.60 14.43 1.23
C ILE A 87 3.70 13.67 2.55
N ASP A 88 3.62 14.39 3.66
CA ASP A 88 3.41 13.77 4.96
C ASP A 88 1.91 13.65 5.25
N PHE A 89 1.36 12.45 5.09
CA PHE A 89 -0.06 12.18 5.33
C PHE A 89 -0.44 12.19 6.82
N THR A 90 0.53 12.24 7.74
CA THR A 90 0.24 12.39 9.18
C THR A 90 0.00 13.84 9.57
N ALA A 91 0.62 14.77 8.86
CA ALA A 91 0.49 16.22 9.04
C ALA A 91 0.62 16.91 7.67
N PRO A 92 -0.38 16.77 6.78
CA PRO A 92 -0.25 17.25 5.41
C PRO A 92 -0.23 18.76 5.33
N ASP A 93 0.69 19.29 4.52
CA ASP A 93 0.70 20.70 4.13
C ASP A 93 -0.45 20.95 3.15
N LEU A 94 -1.55 21.48 3.68
CA LEU A 94 -2.78 21.71 2.90
C LEU A 94 -2.74 22.99 2.08
N GLU A 95 -1.73 23.85 2.24
CA GLU A 95 -1.48 24.99 1.36
C GLU A 95 -0.75 24.51 0.09
N ARG A 96 0.27 23.69 0.28
CA ARG A 96 1.03 23.09 -0.82
C ARG A 96 0.26 22.00 -1.57
N PHE A 97 -0.58 21.25 -0.87
CA PHE A 97 -1.36 20.12 -1.41
C PHE A 97 -2.87 20.28 -1.16
N PRO A 98 -3.52 21.29 -1.74
CA PRO A 98 -4.89 21.68 -1.40
C PRO A 98 -5.95 20.63 -1.73
N ALA A 99 -5.70 19.72 -2.68
CA ALA A 99 -6.63 18.65 -3.00
C ALA A 99 -6.85 17.68 -1.82
N LEU A 100 -5.87 17.53 -0.92
CA LEU A 100 -6.00 16.69 0.26
C LEU A 100 -7.12 17.13 1.20
N LYS A 101 -7.54 18.41 1.17
CA LYS A 101 -8.71 18.91 1.92
C LYS A 101 -10.00 18.20 1.52
N LYS A 102 -10.09 17.69 0.30
CA LYS A 102 -11.25 16.99 -0.25
C LYS A 102 -11.20 15.48 -0.04
N ALA A 103 -10.01 14.93 0.22
CA ALA A 103 -9.82 13.50 0.41
C ALA A 103 -10.47 13.01 1.71
N LYS A 104 -11.29 11.96 1.60
CA LYS A 104 -11.97 11.34 2.74
C LYS A 104 -11.36 9.97 3.03
N GLY A 105 -10.72 9.87 4.17
CA GLY A 105 -10.04 8.65 4.62
C GLY A 105 -10.29 8.34 6.07
N PHE A 106 -9.64 7.30 6.54
CA PHE A 106 -9.72 6.81 7.92
C PHE A 106 -8.33 6.80 8.52
N VAL A 107 -8.24 7.17 9.79
CA VAL A 107 -7.04 7.02 10.60
C VAL A 107 -7.38 6.10 11.76
N THR A 108 -6.57 5.09 11.97
CA THR A 108 -6.70 4.17 13.12
C THR A 108 -5.34 3.81 13.67
N GLU A 109 -5.30 3.40 14.93
CA GLU A 109 -4.13 2.78 15.54
C GLU A 109 -4.38 1.28 15.69
N LEU A 110 -3.34 0.49 15.45
CA LEU A 110 -3.33 -0.94 15.73
C LEU A 110 -2.46 -1.21 16.95
N ASN A 111 -3.02 -1.89 17.92
CA ASN A 111 -2.34 -2.41 19.09
C ASN A 111 -2.10 -3.91 18.92
N HIS A 112 -1.36 -4.50 19.87
CA HIS A 112 -1.14 -5.95 19.92
C HIS A 112 -2.46 -6.72 19.83
N GLY A 113 -2.52 -7.72 18.93
CA GLY A 113 -3.67 -8.60 18.73
C GLY A 113 -4.77 -8.05 17.80
N GLU A 114 -4.67 -6.79 17.38
CA GLU A 114 -5.65 -6.20 16.46
C GLU A 114 -5.34 -6.55 15.01
N THR A 115 -6.41 -6.62 14.21
CA THR A 115 -6.32 -6.93 12.78
C THR A 115 -7.05 -5.88 11.97
N LEU A 116 -6.38 -5.39 10.91
CA LEU A 116 -6.95 -4.46 9.95
C LEU A 116 -7.27 -5.20 8.65
N TYR A 117 -8.52 -5.12 8.20
CA TYR A 117 -8.89 -5.52 6.86
C TYR A 117 -8.81 -4.33 5.90
N MET A 118 -8.03 -4.47 4.84
CA MET A 118 -7.92 -3.51 3.74
C MET A 118 -8.45 -4.15 2.47
N PRO A 119 -9.57 -3.65 1.94
CA PRO A 119 -10.10 -4.12 0.65
C PRO A 119 -9.15 -3.84 -0.51
N GLU A 120 -9.35 -4.55 -1.61
CA GLU A 120 -8.58 -4.40 -2.85
C GLU A 120 -8.48 -2.95 -3.34
N GLY A 121 -7.25 -2.51 -3.64
CA GLY A 121 -6.97 -1.19 -4.17
C GLY A 121 -7.06 -0.02 -3.17
N TYR A 122 -7.25 -0.29 -1.89
CA TYR A 122 -7.21 0.75 -0.86
C TYR A 122 -5.81 1.31 -0.71
N TRP A 123 -5.72 2.64 -0.67
CA TRP A 123 -4.52 3.36 -0.34
C TRP A 123 -4.24 3.25 1.14
N HIS A 124 -2.98 3.04 1.50
CA HIS A 124 -2.61 2.95 2.90
C HIS A 124 -1.17 3.43 3.16
N GLN A 125 -1.00 4.02 4.32
CA GLN A 125 0.28 4.36 4.93
C GLN A 125 0.32 3.77 6.32
N MET A 126 1.44 3.13 6.66
CA MET A 126 1.67 2.54 7.98
C MET A 126 2.87 3.23 8.65
N THR A 127 2.70 3.68 9.88
CA THR A 127 3.75 4.28 10.68
C THR A 127 3.87 3.55 12.01
N TYR A 128 5.03 3.03 12.33
CA TYR A 128 5.30 2.40 13.62
C TYR A 128 5.45 3.48 14.70
N LEU A 129 4.53 3.53 15.66
CA LEU A 129 4.60 4.45 16.81
C LEU A 129 5.58 3.92 17.87
N THR A 130 5.73 2.61 17.95
CA THR A 130 6.76 1.92 18.73
C THR A 130 7.42 0.86 17.85
N ALA A 131 8.55 0.30 18.25
CA ALA A 131 9.08 -0.89 17.60
C ALA A 131 8.08 -2.03 17.65
N GLY A 132 7.97 -2.80 16.56
CA GLY A 132 6.98 -3.87 16.50
C GLY A 132 7.05 -4.70 15.23
N PHE A 133 6.16 -5.69 15.16
CA PHE A 133 6.02 -6.51 13.96
C PHE A 133 4.57 -6.91 13.69
N SER A 134 4.32 -7.21 12.43
CA SER A 134 3.01 -7.53 11.89
C SER A 134 3.12 -8.59 10.80
N MET A 135 2.01 -9.24 10.48
CA MET A 135 1.89 -10.14 9.33
C MET A 135 0.71 -9.72 8.48
N SER A 136 0.87 -9.73 7.16
CA SER A 136 -0.24 -9.61 6.23
C SER A 136 -0.50 -10.93 5.54
N LEU A 137 -1.76 -11.34 5.54
CA LEU A 137 -2.27 -12.38 4.67
C LEU A 137 -2.97 -11.70 3.49
N ARG A 138 -2.78 -12.25 2.31
CA ARG A 138 -3.28 -11.70 1.05
C ARG A 138 -4.34 -12.60 0.45
N ALA A 139 -5.37 -12.02 -0.12
CA ALA A 139 -6.37 -12.72 -0.92
C ALA A 139 -6.49 -12.09 -2.31
N THR A 140 -6.87 -12.90 -3.29
CA THR A 140 -7.03 -12.43 -4.67
C THR A 140 -8.12 -11.35 -4.79
N PRO A 141 -8.02 -10.47 -5.80
CA PRO A 141 -9.10 -9.55 -6.13
C PRO A 141 -10.42 -10.28 -6.36
N ARG A 142 -11.54 -9.66 -5.96
CA ARG A 142 -12.88 -10.25 -6.05
C ARG A 142 -13.51 -10.06 -7.43
N THR A 143 -13.09 -9.04 -8.17
CA THR A 143 -13.66 -8.72 -9.48
C THR A 143 -12.66 -8.98 -10.60
N PHE A 144 -13.15 -9.38 -11.75
CA PHE A 144 -12.32 -9.53 -12.96
C PHE A 144 -11.62 -8.24 -13.35
N LEU A 145 -12.30 -7.10 -13.17
CA LEU A 145 -11.72 -5.78 -13.45
C LEU A 145 -10.49 -5.49 -12.56
N ASN A 146 -10.57 -5.76 -11.27
CA ASN A 146 -9.44 -5.51 -10.37
C ASN A 146 -8.34 -6.56 -10.55
N PHE A 147 -8.68 -7.78 -10.90
CA PHE A 147 -7.70 -8.79 -11.32
C PHE A 147 -6.95 -8.34 -12.59
N SER A 148 -7.63 -7.83 -13.61
CA SER A 148 -6.97 -7.31 -14.82
C SER A 148 -6.09 -6.09 -14.54
N LYS A 149 -6.48 -5.21 -13.61
CA LYS A 149 -5.62 -4.11 -13.13
C LYS A 149 -4.36 -4.64 -12.43
N ALA A 150 -4.47 -5.68 -11.62
CA ALA A 150 -3.32 -6.33 -11.01
C ALA A 150 -2.34 -6.87 -12.05
N VAL A 151 -2.84 -7.59 -13.05
CA VAL A 151 -2.02 -8.09 -14.18
C VAL A 151 -1.37 -6.93 -14.95
N TYR A 152 -2.13 -5.89 -15.27
CA TYR A 152 -1.60 -4.69 -15.93
C TYR A 152 -0.47 -4.05 -15.11
N ASN A 153 -0.66 -3.87 -13.80
CA ASN A 153 0.35 -3.28 -12.93
C ASN A 153 1.63 -4.12 -12.87
N LEU A 154 1.48 -5.45 -12.72
CA LEU A 154 2.61 -6.37 -12.59
C LEU A 154 3.41 -6.52 -13.88
N VAL A 155 2.71 -6.62 -15.01
CA VAL A 155 3.34 -6.99 -16.30
C VAL A 155 3.67 -5.75 -17.14
N ILE A 156 2.75 -4.80 -17.26
CA ILE A 156 2.90 -3.67 -18.18
C ILE A 156 3.48 -2.46 -17.48
N MET A 157 2.75 -1.94 -16.48
CA MET A 157 3.10 -0.68 -15.84
C MET A 157 4.49 -0.72 -15.19
N ARG A 158 4.79 -1.76 -14.42
CA ARG A 158 6.09 -1.93 -13.74
C ARG A 158 7.26 -2.00 -14.74
N ASN A 159 7.11 -2.80 -15.79
CA ASN A 159 8.17 -2.95 -16.79
C ASN A 159 8.36 -1.66 -17.60
N PHE A 160 7.28 -0.98 -17.96
CA PHE A 160 7.32 0.31 -18.62
C PHE A 160 8.02 1.37 -17.75
N ASP A 161 7.63 1.51 -16.48
CA ASP A 161 8.27 2.48 -15.57
C ASP A 161 9.75 2.18 -15.37
N ASN A 162 10.13 0.90 -15.22
CA ASN A 162 11.52 0.48 -15.09
C ASN A 162 12.32 0.81 -16.35
N TYR A 163 11.76 0.58 -17.54
CA TYR A 163 12.37 0.95 -18.80
C TYR A 163 12.59 2.46 -18.92
N MET A 164 11.56 3.25 -18.62
CA MET A 164 11.62 4.70 -18.67
C MET A 164 12.61 5.29 -17.66
N ARG A 165 12.70 4.72 -16.45
CA ARG A 165 13.71 5.09 -15.45
C ARG A 165 15.13 4.86 -15.94
N LYS A 166 15.38 3.73 -16.61
CA LYS A 166 16.69 3.43 -17.19
C LYS A 166 17.03 4.36 -18.35
N TRP A 167 16.06 4.69 -19.20
CA TRP A 167 16.27 5.51 -20.40
C TRP A 167 16.37 7.01 -20.08
N ARG A 168 15.45 7.57 -19.26
CA ARG A 168 15.36 9.01 -19.00
C ARG A 168 15.88 9.44 -17.62
N GLY A 169 16.18 8.49 -16.74
CA GLY A 169 16.72 8.76 -15.41
C GLY A 169 15.86 9.72 -14.59
N GLN A 170 16.51 10.70 -13.96
CA GLN A 170 15.87 11.69 -13.11
C GLN A 170 14.76 12.50 -13.82
N LYS A 171 14.96 12.81 -15.12
CA LYS A 171 13.95 13.55 -15.92
C LYS A 171 12.60 12.83 -15.97
N TRP A 172 12.60 11.49 -15.95
CA TRP A 172 11.35 10.73 -15.88
C TRP A 172 10.67 10.84 -14.52
N ILE A 173 11.45 10.83 -13.46
CA ILE A 173 10.93 10.99 -12.09
C ILE A 173 10.32 12.37 -11.91
N ASP A 174 11.02 13.42 -12.33
CA ASP A 174 10.58 14.82 -12.25
C ASP A 174 9.28 15.02 -13.05
N TYR A 175 9.24 14.54 -14.31
CA TYR A 175 8.04 14.56 -15.14
C TYR A 175 6.83 13.91 -14.45
N LYS A 176 7.01 12.74 -13.83
CA LYS A 176 5.92 12.07 -13.12
C LYS A 176 5.42 12.86 -11.91
N ASN A 177 6.35 13.47 -11.18
CA ASN A 177 6.00 14.28 -10.01
C ASN A 177 5.23 15.54 -10.40
N GLU A 178 5.61 16.22 -11.48
CA GLU A 178 4.87 17.35 -12.04
C GLU A 178 3.49 16.92 -12.50
N LYS A 179 3.40 15.80 -13.25
CA LYS A 179 2.10 15.25 -13.69
C LYS A 179 1.19 14.79 -12.55
N ALA A 180 1.74 14.37 -11.41
CA ALA A 180 0.95 14.07 -10.23
C ALA A 180 0.22 15.32 -9.70
N ILE A 181 0.88 16.48 -9.71
CA ILE A 181 0.27 17.77 -9.35
C ILE A 181 -0.79 18.15 -10.37
N GLU A 182 -0.41 18.30 -11.65
CA GLU A 182 -1.32 18.72 -12.71
C GLU A 182 -2.60 17.87 -12.79
N ASN A 183 -2.46 16.54 -12.63
CA ASN A 183 -3.60 15.63 -12.70
C ASN A 183 -4.54 15.75 -11.51
N THR A 184 -4.01 16.11 -10.34
CA THR A 184 -4.78 16.25 -9.11
C THR A 184 -5.46 17.60 -9.03
N GLU A 185 -4.81 18.67 -9.47
CA GLU A 185 -5.34 20.04 -9.43
C GLU A 185 -6.58 20.23 -10.30
N LYS A 186 -6.81 19.38 -11.29
CA LYS A 186 -8.05 19.36 -12.08
C LYS A 186 -9.31 19.08 -11.25
N PHE A 187 -9.16 18.60 -10.01
CA PHE A 187 -10.25 18.25 -9.11
C PHE A 187 -10.43 19.24 -7.95
N ILE A 188 -9.61 20.31 -7.89
CA ILE A 188 -9.73 21.38 -6.92
C ILE A 188 -10.76 22.38 -7.40
#